data_f2dab4c0a6c90043c2fec19f43aa2752
#
_entry.id   f2dab4c0a6c90043c2fec19f43aa2752
#
_cell.length_a   1.000
_cell.length_b   1.000
_cell.length_c   1.000
_cell.angle_alpha   90.00
_cell.angle_beta   90.00
_cell.angle_gamma   90.00
#
_symmetry.space_group_name_H-M   'P 1'
#
loop_
_entity.id
_entity.type
_entity.pdbx_description
1 polymer ?
#
loop_
_entity_poly.entity_id
_entity_poly.type
_entity_poly.pdbx_seq_one_letter_code
_entity_poly.pdbx_strand_id
1 'polypeptide(L)'
;VVGGAVLFAAGLFIVVTGTGLSGLLGMRVETFGRIDCRDTRTEKGQTVWHCFGETPAQQRANEAERKRVADEALRAHVDGMPESARIERTRILFADHDGRSNPETITATQVTDGGRWFAHSSTVVGYGMIPLLLGAGTAAWGGYRMREAGRRGR
;
A
#
# COMPACT_ATOMS: atom_id res chain seq x y z
N VAL A 1 -5.68 -12.15 28.57
CA VAL A 1 -4.96 -12.96 27.57
C VAL A 1 -5.52 -12.76 26.17
N VAL A 2 -6.85 -12.81 25.99
CA VAL A 2 -7.50 -12.67 24.66
C VAL A 2 -7.18 -11.32 24.01
N GLY A 3 -7.27 -10.21 24.75
CA GLY A 3 -6.97 -8.87 24.23
C GLY A 3 -5.54 -8.71 23.71
N GLY A 4 -4.55 -9.32 24.40
CA GLY A 4 -3.15 -9.30 23.97
C GLY A 4 -2.93 -10.06 22.66
N ALA A 5 -3.58 -11.20 22.49
CA ALA A 5 -3.50 -11.98 21.26
C ALA A 5 -4.08 -11.22 20.05
N VAL A 6 -5.20 -10.52 20.23
CA VAL A 6 -5.82 -9.71 19.18
C VAL A 6 -4.91 -8.55 18.77
N LEU A 7 -4.35 -7.81 19.74
CA LEU A 7 -3.40 -6.71 19.46
C LEU A 7 -2.14 -7.23 18.75
N PHE A 8 -1.61 -8.36 19.18
CA PHE A 8 -0.44 -8.98 18.54
C PHE A 8 -0.73 -9.36 17.09
N ALA A 9 -1.87 -10.01 16.83
CA ALA A 9 -2.26 -10.42 15.48
C ALA A 9 -2.49 -9.19 14.57
N ALA A 10 -3.15 -8.14 15.06
CA ALA A 10 -3.35 -6.91 14.32
C ALA A 10 -2.03 -6.22 14.00
N GLY A 11 -1.11 -6.11 14.97
CA GLY A 11 0.21 -5.53 14.76
C GLY A 11 1.03 -6.32 13.75
N LEU A 12 1.03 -7.64 13.85
CA LEU A 12 1.72 -8.52 12.91
C LEU A 12 1.17 -8.35 11.48
N PHE A 13 -0.14 -8.29 11.33
CA PHE A 13 -0.78 -8.06 10.03
C PHE A 13 -0.34 -6.73 9.40
N ILE A 14 -0.33 -5.64 10.17
CA ILE A 14 0.10 -4.32 9.69
C ILE A 14 1.59 -4.35 9.28
N VAL A 15 2.46 -4.98 10.08
CA VAL A 15 3.89 -5.09 9.77
C VAL A 15 4.10 -5.90 8.49
N VAL A 16 3.42 -7.03 8.35
CA VAL A 16 3.55 -7.90 7.16
C VAL A 16 3.08 -7.19 5.91
N THR A 17 1.95 -6.46 5.97
CA THR A 17 1.44 -5.70 4.80
C THR A 17 2.29 -4.48 4.45
N GLY A 18 2.94 -3.87 5.45
CA GLY A 18 3.83 -2.72 5.26
C GLY A 18 5.26 -3.09 4.82
N THR A 19 5.64 -4.35 4.95
CA THR A 19 6.94 -4.89 4.50
C THR A 19 6.73 -5.82 3.31
N GLY A 20 7.69 -6.02 2.45
CA GLY A 20 7.59 -6.97 1.32
C GLY A 20 7.30 -8.43 1.69
N LEU A 21 7.13 -8.78 2.97
CA LEU A 21 6.82 -10.13 3.46
C LEU A 21 5.40 -10.59 3.08
N SER A 22 4.53 -9.68 2.69
CA SER A 22 3.16 -9.99 2.24
C SER A 22 3.13 -10.96 1.04
N GLY A 23 4.14 -10.93 0.17
CA GLY A 23 4.27 -11.88 -0.94
C GLY A 23 4.44 -13.33 -0.46
N LEU A 24 5.08 -13.57 0.70
CA LEU A 24 5.22 -14.91 1.28
C LEU A 24 3.89 -15.48 1.78
N LEU A 25 2.90 -14.63 2.06
CA LEU A 25 1.55 -15.01 2.46
C LEU A 25 0.58 -15.14 1.29
N GLY A 26 1.08 -15.13 0.05
CA GLY A 26 0.25 -15.23 -1.16
C GLY A 26 -0.48 -13.94 -1.54
N MET A 27 -0.20 -12.81 -0.87
CA MET A 27 -0.73 -11.50 -1.25
C MET A 27 -0.03 -11.00 -2.52
N ARG A 28 -0.77 -10.27 -3.34
CA ARG A 28 -0.21 -9.71 -4.56
C ARG A 28 0.67 -8.51 -4.24
N VAL A 29 1.93 -8.56 -4.65
CA VAL A 29 2.92 -7.48 -4.49
C VAL A 29 3.38 -7.05 -5.87
N GLU A 30 3.30 -5.76 -6.16
CA GLU A 30 3.79 -5.19 -7.41
C GLU A 30 4.56 -3.89 -7.18
N THR A 31 5.49 -3.60 -8.10
CA THR A 31 6.22 -2.33 -8.12
C THR A 31 5.63 -1.45 -9.20
N PHE A 32 5.20 -0.27 -8.81
CA PHE A 32 4.63 0.75 -9.66
C PHE A 32 5.69 1.78 -10.03
N GLY A 33 5.69 2.21 -11.27
CA GLY A 33 6.46 3.35 -11.76
C GLY A 33 5.57 4.48 -12.24
N ARG A 34 6.18 5.56 -12.72
CA ARG A 34 5.48 6.76 -13.22
C ARG A 34 4.49 7.32 -12.19
N ILE A 35 4.97 7.47 -10.98
CA ILE A 35 4.15 7.88 -9.84
C ILE A 35 3.76 9.36 -9.99
N ASP A 36 2.45 9.60 -9.83
CA ASP A 36 1.85 10.94 -9.83
C ASP A 36 1.00 11.07 -8.56
N CYS A 37 1.45 11.89 -7.62
CA CYS A 37 0.74 12.15 -6.37
C CYS A 37 0.15 13.55 -6.40
N ARG A 38 -1.15 13.65 -6.09
CA ARG A 38 -1.91 14.91 -6.04
C ARG A 38 -2.49 15.08 -4.66
N ASP A 39 -2.41 16.28 -4.15
CA ASP A 39 -3.03 16.65 -2.89
C ASP A 39 -4.53 16.93 -3.07
N THR A 40 -5.27 16.59 -2.03
CA THR A 40 -6.68 16.99 -1.89
C THR A 40 -6.88 17.47 -0.47
N ARG A 41 -7.51 18.60 -0.28
CA ARG A 41 -7.89 19.07 1.05
C ARG A 41 -9.19 18.43 1.48
N THR A 42 -9.18 17.85 2.68
CA THR A 42 -10.41 17.37 3.32
C THR A 42 -11.23 18.53 3.87
N GLU A 43 -12.51 18.33 4.16
CA GLU A 43 -13.39 19.32 4.81
C GLU A 43 -12.82 19.84 6.15
N LYS A 44 -11.97 19.03 6.82
CA LYS A 44 -11.27 19.41 8.06
C LYS A 44 -9.94 20.15 7.81
N GLY A 45 -9.64 20.53 6.56
CA GLY A 45 -8.43 21.26 6.18
C GLY A 45 -7.15 20.42 6.16
N GLN A 46 -7.25 19.09 6.33
CA GLN A 46 -6.09 18.19 6.26
C GLN A 46 -5.76 17.90 4.80
N THR A 47 -4.48 17.89 4.47
CA THR A 47 -3.99 17.47 3.16
C THR A 47 -3.93 15.96 3.10
N VAL A 48 -4.57 15.37 2.09
CA VAL A 48 -4.50 13.93 1.80
C VAL A 48 -3.90 13.75 0.42
N TRP A 49 -2.89 12.90 0.33
CA TRP A 49 -2.22 12.59 -0.92
C TRP A 49 -2.88 11.39 -1.62
N HIS A 50 -3.18 11.56 -2.88
CA HIS A 50 -3.67 10.51 -3.77
C HIS A 50 -2.60 10.20 -4.80
N CYS A 51 -1.93 9.07 -4.64
CA CYS A 51 -0.90 8.64 -5.56
C CYS A 51 -1.45 7.65 -6.58
N PHE A 52 -1.04 7.79 -7.81
CA PHE A 52 -1.36 6.90 -8.92
C PHE A 52 -0.06 6.42 -9.55
N GLY A 53 -0.01 5.15 -9.92
CA GLY A 53 1.13 4.55 -10.57
C GLY A 53 0.71 3.57 -11.66
N GLU A 54 1.67 3.17 -12.46
CA GLU A 54 1.51 2.18 -13.53
C GLU A 54 2.29 0.92 -13.18
N THR A 55 1.65 -0.24 -13.18
CA THR A 55 2.36 -1.53 -13.12
C THR A 55 3.19 -1.74 -14.39
N PRO A 56 4.19 -2.63 -14.40
CA PRO A 56 4.96 -2.93 -15.62
C PRO A 56 4.08 -3.39 -16.79
N ALA A 57 2.96 -4.07 -16.51
CA ALA A 57 2.00 -4.47 -17.54
C ALA A 57 1.23 -3.27 -18.09
N GLN A 58 0.76 -2.38 -17.21
CA GLN A 58 0.09 -1.13 -17.60
C GLN A 58 1.02 -0.18 -18.36
N GLN A 59 2.30 -0.08 -17.97
CA GLN A 59 3.28 0.73 -18.70
C GLN A 59 3.41 0.29 -20.14
N ARG A 60 3.55 -1.01 -20.37
CA ARG A 60 3.63 -1.58 -21.72
C ARG A 60 2.33 -1.34 -22.53
N ALA A 61 1.17 -1.57 -21.91
CA ALA A 61 -0.13 -1.32 -22.56
C ALA A 61 -0.33 0.16 -22.90
N ASN A 62 -0.01 1.05 -21.95
CA ASN A 62 -0.11 2.50 -22.14
C ASN A 62 0.87 3.02 -23.20
N GLU A 63 2.07 2.44 -23.30
CA GLU A 63 3.03 2.77 -24.36
C GLU A 63 2.54 2.32 -25.74
N ALA A 64 1.99 1.11 -25.84
CA ALA A 64 1.39 0.61 -27.08
C ALA A 64 0.22 1.51 -27.51
N GLU A 65 -0.63 1.92 -26.59
CA GLU A 65 -1.76 2.81 -26.86
C GLU A 65 -1.32 4.21 -27.32
N ARG A 66 -0.32 4.79 -26.65
CA ARG A 66 0.27 6.08 -27.07
C ARG A 66 0.84 5.99 -28.49
N LYS A 67 1.54 4.89 -28.79
CA LYS A 67 2.09 4.66 -30.13
C LYS A 67 0.99 4.50 -31.17
N ARG A 68 -0.07 3.72 -30.87
CA ARG A 68 -1.24 3.57 -31.75
C ARG A 68 -1.86 4.93 -32.10
N VAL A 69 -2.15 5.75 -31.06
CA VAL A 69 -2.75 7.08 -31.24
C VAL A 69 -1.82 8.01 -32.03
N ALA A 70 -0.52 7.96 -31.79
CA ALA A 70 0.47 8.74 -32.55
C ALA A 70 0.51 8.31 -34.03
N ASP A 71 0.52 7.00 -34.32
CA ASP A 71 0.52 6.47 -35.68
C ASP A 71 -0.78 6.80 -36.42
N GLU A 72 -1.92 6.78 -35.72
CA GLU A 72 -3.22 7.20 -36.29
C GLU A 72 -3.24 8.69 -36.59
N ALA A 73 -2.73 9.54 -35.67
CA ALA A 73 -2.62 10.99 -35.88
C ALA A 73 -1.74 11.33 -37.09
N LEU A 74 -0.65 10.58 -37.30
CA LEU A 74 0.22 10.75 -38.47
C LEU A 74 -0.46 10.33 -39.80
N ARG A 75 -1.34 9.33 -39.76
CA ARG A 75 -2.09 8.86 -40.94
C ARG A 75 -3.27 9.71 -41.27
N ALA A 76 -3.92 10.29 -40.26
CA ALA A 76 -5.19 11.01 -40.41
C ALA A 76 -5.07 12.37 -41.09
N HIS A 77 -3.86 12.77 -41.60
CA HIS A 77 -3.65 14.03 -42.33
C HIS A 77 -4.66 15.14 -41.95
N VAL A 78 -4.68 15.41 -40.67
CA VAL A 78 -5.12 16.70 -40.05
C VAL A 78 -6.53 17.23 -40.35
N ASP A 79 -7.57 16.50 -40.13
CA ASP A 79 -8.90 17.14 -40.03
C ASP A 79 -9.67 16.85 -38.73
N GLY A 80 -8.99 16.45 -37.68
CA GLY A 80 -9.56 16.30 -36.36
C GLY A 80 -8.48 16.16 -35.28
N MET A 81 -8.75 16.65 -34.07
CA MET A 81 -7.87 16.36 -32.92
C MET A 81 -7.85 14.84 -32.73
N PRO A 82 -6.66 14.21 -32.67
CA PRO A 82 -6.57 12.79 -32.42
C PRO A 82 -7.21 12.47 -31.06
N GLU A 83 -7.94 11.36 -30.99
CA GLU A 83 -8.48 10.86 -29.74
C GLU A 83 -7.36 10.74 -28.69
N SER A 84 -7.58 11.28 -27.52
CA SER A 84 -6.56 11.24 -26.46
C SER A 84 -6.32 9.80 -26.01
N ALA A 85 -5.06 9.38 -25.94
CA ALA A 85 -4.69 8.05 -25.47
C ALA A 85 -5.30 7.75 -24.10
N ARG A 86 -6.02 6.65 -23.98
CA ARG A 86 -6.61 6.20 -22.72
C ARG A 86 -5.54 5.55 -21.87
N ILE A 87 -5.05 6.29 -20.87
CA ILE A 87 -3.98 5.85 -19.97
C ILE A 87 -4.58 5.23 -18.71
N GLU A 88 -4.28 3.97 -18.46
CA GLU A 88 -4.69 3.28 -17.24
C GLU A 88 -3.67 3.47 -16.12
N ARG A 89 -4.13 3.90 -14.95
CA ARG A 89 -3.33 4.08 -13.75
C ARG A 89 -4.01 3.45 -12.55
N THR A 90 -3.23 2.90 -11.65
CA THR A 90 -3.71 2.30 -10.41
C THR A 90 -3.53 3.25 -9.24
N ARG A 91 -4.58 3.40 -8.43
CA ARG A 91 -4.52 4.20 -7.20
C ARG A 91 -3.80 3.42 -6.10
N ILE A 92 -2.85 4.08 -5.46
CA ILE A 92 -2.00 3.53 -4.39
C ILE A 92 -2.20 4.38 -3.15
N LEU A 93 -2.46 3.76 -2.01
CA LEU A 93 -2.47 4.43 -0.71
C LEU A 93 -1.04 4.55 -0.22
N PHE A 94 -0.49 5.76 -0.24
CA PHE A 94 0.87 6.06 0.17
C PHE A 94 0.87 7.06 1.34
N ALA A 95 1.12 6.55 2.55
CA ALA A 95 1.03 7.32 3.79
C ALA A 95 2.24 8.25 4.02
N ASP A 96 3.42 7.88 3.47
CA ASP A 96 4.69 8.57 3.74
C ASP A 96 5.01 9.68 2.73
N HIS A 97 4.06 10.06 1.86
CA HIS A 97 4.32 11.11 0.89
C HIS A 97 4.49 12.47 1.59
N ASP A 98 5.66 13.08 1.42
CA ASP A 98 6.03 14.35 2.07
C ASP A 98 5.60 15.60 1.29
N GLY A 99 5.01 15.42 0.12
CA GLY A 99 4.55 16.49 -0.78
C GLY A 99 5.66 17.21 -1.55
N ARG A 100 6.92 16.79 -1.42
CA ARG A 100 8.06 17.47 -2.07
C ARG A 100 8.36 16.92 -3.45
N SER A 101 8.48 15.60 -3.56
CA SER A 101 8.80 14.93 -4.82
C SER A 101 8.07 13.60 -4.93
N ASN A 102 7.62 13.27 -6.13
CA ASN A 102 7.10 11.94 -6.41
C ASN A 102 8.25 10.94 -6.46
N PRO A 103 8.16 9.79 -5.77
CA PRO A 103 9.16 8.75 -5.89
C PRO A 103 9.15 8.17 -7.31
N GLU A 104 10.30 7.70 -7.76
CA GLU A 104 10.42 7.06 -9.08
C GLU A 104 9.62 5.76 -9.15
N THR A 105 9.65 4.99 -8.07
CA THR A 105 8.92 3.72 -7.94
C THR A 105 8.31 3.56 -6.56
N ILE A 106 7.19 2.84 -6.48
CA ILE A 106 6.54 2.43 -5.22
C ILE A 106 6.24 0.94 -5.29
N THR A 107 6.71 0.17 -4.31
CA THR A 107 6.25 -1.20 -4.11
C THR A 107 5.01 -1.18 -3.23
N ALA A 108 3.96 -1.87 -3.64
CA ALA A 108 2.70 -1.93 -2.91
C ALA A 108 2.14 -3.35 -2.87
N THR A 109 1.35 -3.62 -1.83
CA THR A 109 0.66 -4.89 -1.60
C THR A 109 -0.84 -4.70 -1.79
N GLN A 110 -1.47 -5.65 -2.45
CA GLN A 110 -2.92 -5.80 -2.53
C GLN A 110 -3.35 -6.94 -1.61
N VAL A 111 -4.16 -6.62 -0.59
CA VAL A 111 -4.57 -7.59 0.44
C VAL A 111 -5.67 -8.53 -0.06
N THR A 112 -6.55 -8.03 -0.94
CA THR A 112 -7.65 -8.79 -1.54
C THR A 112 -7.68 -8.53 -3.03
N ASP A 113 -8.04 -9.54 -3.83
CA ASP A 113 -8.19 -9.40 -5.27
C ASP A 113 -9.18 -8.27 -5.62
N GLY A 114 -8.77 -7.37 -6.51
CA GLY A 114 -9.54 -6.17 -6.85
C GLY A 114 -9.59 -5.09 -5.75
N GLY A 115 -8.95 -5.32 -4.59
CA GLY A 115 -8.88 -4.38 -3.48
C GLY A 115 -7.90 -3.22 -3.71
N ARG A 116 -7.74 -2.42 -2.65
CA ARG A 116 -6.82 -1.27 -2.67
C ARG A 116 -5.37 -1.73 -2.56
N TRP A 117 -4.48 -0.97 -3.20
CA TRP A 117 -3.05 -1.12 -3.08
C TRP A 117 -2.51 -0.25 -1.94
N PHE A 118 -1.71 -0.84 -1.07
CA PHE A 118 -1.06 -0.18 0.07
C PHE A 118 0.44 -0.13 -0.18
N ALA A 119 0.99 1.08 -0.28
CA ALA A 119 2.42 1.26 -0.44
C ALA A 119 3.19 0.71 0.76
N HIS A 120 4.33 0.07 0.49
CA HIS A 120 5.27 -0.28 1.55
C HIS A 120 5.85 1.00 2.14
N SER A 121 5.79 1.14 3.46
CA SER A 121 6.04 2.37 4.16
C SER A 121 6.64 2.08 5.52
N SER A 122 7.74 2.76 5.84
CA SER A 122 8.39 2.66 7.15
C SER A 122 7.48 3.16 8.27
N THR A 123 6.68 4.17 8.00
CA THR A 123 5.70 4.72 8.94
C THR A 123 4.59 3.72 9.25
N VAL A 124 4.06 3.03 8.25
CA VAL A 124 3.05 1.96 8.43
C VAL A 124 3.62 0.83 9.27
N VAL A 125 4.87 0.42 8.99
CA VAL A 125 5.57 -0.60 9.80
C VAL A 125 5.73 -0.11 11.25
N GLY A 126 6.14 1.13 11.46
CA GLY A 126 6.26 1.73 12.79
C GLY A 126 4.96 1.69 13.59
N TYR A 127 3.85 2.07 12.97
CA TYR A 127 2.52 1.97 13.60
C TYR A 127 2.10 0.53 13.91
N GLY A 128 2.46 -0.44 13.08
CA GLY A 128 2.20 -1.86 13.32
C GLY A 128 3.02 -2.44 14.47
N MET A 129 4.23 -1.94 14.70
CA MET A 129 5.10 -2.37 15.79
C MET A 129 4.52 -2.05 17.17
N ILE A 130 3.79 -0.94 17.33
CA ILE A 130 3.20 -0.55 18.62
C ILE A 130 2.21 -1.62 19.14
N PRO A 131 1.13 -1.96 18.44
CA PRO A 131 0.20 -2.98 18.91
C PRO A 131 0.84 -4.37 19.02
N LEU A 132 1.83 -4.68 18.19
CA LEU A 132 2.58 -5.94 18.26
C LEU A 132 3.34 -6.05 19.57
N LEU A 133 4.09 -5.04 19.97
CA LEU A 133 4.85 -5.03 21.23
C LEU A 133 3.93 -5.00 22.45
N LEU A 134 2.85 -4.23 22.42
CA LEU A 134 1.86 -4.19 23.50
C LEU A 134 1.17 -5.55 23.65
N GLY A 135 0.82 -6.20 22.53
CA GLY A 135 0.21 -7.53 22.51
C GLY A 135 1.14 -8.61 23.07
N ALA A 136 2.41 -8.59 22.68
CA ALA A 136 3.43 -9.52 23.19
C ALA A 136 3.66 -9.32 24.71
N GLY A 137 3.77 -8.07 25.15
CA GLY A 137 3.96 -7.74 26.59
C GLY A 137 2.79 -8.20 27.46
N THR A 138 1.55 -7.97 27.03
CA THR A 138 0.34 -8.40 27.77
C THR A 138 0.19 -9.92 27.79
N ALA A 139 0.54 -10.61 26.70
CA ALA A 139 0.53 -12.08 26.65
C ALA A 139 1.59 -12.68 27.60
N ALA A 140 2.82 -12.13 27.60
CA ALA A 140 3.89 -12.57 28.48
C ALA A 140 3.54 -12.37 29.96
N TRP A 141 3.01 -11.18 30.30
CA TRP A 141 2.56 -10.88 31.65
C TRP A 141 1.44 -11.78 32.13
N GLY A 142 0.44 -12.04 31.26
CA GLY A 142 -0.65 -12.97 31.57
C GLY A 142 -0.16 -14.39 31.79
N GLY A 143 0.78 -14.87 30.98
CA GLY A 143 1.42 -16.18 31.12
C GLY A 143 2.22 -16.32 32.43
N TYR A 144 2.95 -15.26 32.80
CA TYR A 144 3.70 -15.23 34.06
C TYR A 144 2.77 -15.34 35.28
N ARG A 145 1.69 -14.54 35.32
CA ARG A 145 0.72 -14.59 36.41
C ARG A 145 0.01 -15.95 36.54
N MET A 146 -0.33 -16.61 35.45
CA MET A 146 -0.92 -17.94 35.51
C MET A 146 0.03 -18.98 36.09
N ARG A 147 1.34 -18.93 35.74
CA ARG A 147 2.36 -19.81 36.32
C ARG A 147 2.52 -19.59 37.84
N GLU A 148 2.49 -18.34 38.27
CA GLU A 148 2.62 -18.01 39.70
C GLU A 148 1.42 -18.49 40.52
N ALA A 149 0.21 -18.34 39.99
CA ALA A 149 -1.02 -18.83 40.63
C ALA A 149 -1.00 -20.37 40.72
N GLY A 150 -0.56 -21.10 39.69
CA GLY A 150 -0.44 -22.57 39.72
C GLY A 150 0.62 -23.10 40.70
N ARG A 151 1.64 -22.27 41.03
CA ARG A 151 2.64 -22.64 42.06
C ARG A 151 2.14 -22.46 43.49
N ARG A 152 1.23 -21.53 43.75
CA ARG A 152 0.66 -21.29 45.10
C ARG A 152 -0.45 -22.25 45.47
N GLY A 153 -1.01 -22.99 44.50
CA GLY A 153 -2.08 -23.98 44.71
C GLY A 153 -1.61 -25.41 44.90
N ARG A 154 -0.31 -25.64 44.97
CA ARG A 154 0.33 -26.95 45.33
C ARG A 154 1.03 -26.81 46.68
#